data_ffb442bf16234f9475490fe19e9ba32f
#
_entry.id   ffb442bf16234f9475490fe19e9ba32f
#
_cell.length_a   1.000
_cell.length_b   1.000
_cell.length_c   1.000
_cell.angle_alpha   90.00
_cell.angle_beta   90.00
_cell.angle_gamma   90.00
#
_symmetry.space_group_name_H-M   'P 1'
#
loop_
_entity.id
_entity.type
_entity.pdbx_description
1 polymer ?
#
loop_
_entity_poly.entity_id
_entity_poly.type
_entity_poly.pdbx_seq_one_letter_code
_entity_poly.pdbx_strand_id
1 'polypeptide(L)'
;MGTLSFDLLLGDVHSLKEKRSVVRPIVAELQRKYAVAVAEVGGQNLHRRAEIGLAAVSGDPAHLTDVLDRCERLVAARPEVELLSVRRRLHGDDD
;
A
#
# COMPACT_ATOMS: atom_id res chain seq x y z
N MET A 1 0.57 12.97 -10.43
CA MET A 1 1.05 11.94 -9.49
C MET A 1 0.00 11.67 -8.43
N GLY A 2 -0.15 10.42 -8.05
CA GLY A 2 -1.05 10.05 -6.98
C GLY A 2 -0.32 9.22 -5.94
N THR A 3 -0.71 9.36 -4.68
CA THR A 3 -0.15 8.58 -3.59
C THR A 3 -1.25 7.93 -2.76
N LEU A 4 -0.95 6.76 -2.22
CA LEU A 4 -1.78 6.08 -1.22
C LEU A 4 -0.91 5.74 -0.01
N SER A 5 -1.50 5.85 1.15
CA SER A 5 -0.91 5.36 2.38
C SER A 5 -1.92 4.44 3.07
N PHE A 6 -1.50 3.20 3.33
CA PHE A 6 -2.34 2.19 3.97
C PHE A 6 -1.85 1.94 5.38
N ASP A 7 -2.74 1.97 6.34
CA ASP A 7 -2.46 1.57 7.72
C ASP A 7 -3.09 0.20 7.93
N LEU A 8 -2.26 -0.81 8.20
CA LEU A 8 -2.67 -2.21 8.25
C LEU A 8 -2.51 -2.78 9.65
N LEU A 9 -3.48 -3.58 10.08
CA LEU A 9 -3.38 -4.43 11.25
C LEU A 9 -3.12 -5.86 10.77
N LEU A 10 -2.03 -6.44 11.24
CA LEU A 10 -1.70 -7.82 10.94
C LEU A 10 -2.33 -8.75 11.98
N GLY A 11 -2.63 -9.98 11.56
CA GLY A 11 -3.20 -10.98 12.44
C GLY A 11 -2.20 -11.51 13.46
N ASP A 12 -2.07 -12.83 13.55
CA ASP A 12 -1.28 -13.51 14.56
C ASP A 12 0.21 -13.49 14.19
N VAL A 13 0.84 -12.35 14.39
CA VAL A 13 2.25 -12.10 14.08
C VAL A 13 3.01 -11.80 15.36
N HIS A 14 4.08 -12.56 15.64
CA HIS A 14 4.82 -12.50 16.90
C HIS A 14 6.26 -12.00 16.74
N SER A 15 6.73 -11.73 15.52
CA SER A 15 8.10 -11.28 15.29
C SER A 15 8.16 -10.42 14.04
N LEU A 16 9.24 -9.64 13.90
CA LEU A 16 9.48 -8.86 12.69
C LEU A 16 9.71 -9.77 11.48
N LYS A 17 10.26 -10.96 11.68
CA LYS A 17 10.42 -11.93 10.60
C LYS A 17 9.07 -12.40 10.06
N GLU A 18 8.13 -12.72 10.95
CA GLU A 18 6.77 -13.10 10.55
C GLU A 18 6.05 -11.94 9.86
N LYS A 19 6.22 -10.72 10.40
CA LYS A 19 5.66 -9.52 9.78
C LYS A 19 6.13 -9.38 8.33
N ARG A 20 7.43 -9.54 8.09
CA ARG A 20 7.98 -9.43 6.74
C ARG A 20 7.40 -10.47 5.80
N SER A 21 7.12 -11.68 6.28
CA SER A 21 6.53 -12.73 5.46
C SER A 21 5.10 -12.38 5.02
N VAL A 22 4.42 -11.49 5.73
CA VAL A 22 3.09 -10.99 5.36
C VAL A 22 3.19 -9.75 4.47
N VAL A 23 4.03 -8.80 4.84
CA VAL A 23 4.10 -7.49 4.16
C VAL A 23 4.79 -7.58 2.80
N ARG A 24 5.89 -8.31 2.69
CA ARG A 24 6.66 -8.40 1.43
C ARG A 24 5.86 -8.90 0.24
N PRO A 25 5.02 -9.95 0.38
CA PRO A 25 4.20 -10.38 -0.75
C PRO A 25 3.21 -9.31 -1.22
N ILE A 26 2.67 -8.52 -0.31
CA ILE A 26 1.74 -7.44 -0.66
C ILE A 26 2.47 -6.38 -1.49
N VAL A 27 3.63 -5.94 -1.01
CA VAL A 27 4.47 -4.96 -1.71
C VAL A 27 4.86 -5.49 -3.10
N ALA A 28 5.33 -6.74 -3.17
CA ALA A 28 5.75 -7.35 -4.42
C ALA A 28 4.61 -7.48 -5.42
N GLU A 29 3.41 -7.84 -4.96
CA GLU A 29 2.25 -7.97 -5.84
C GLU A 29 1.81 -6.62 -6.40
N LEU A 30 1.80 -5.58 -5.57
CA LEU A 30 1.50 -4.23 -6.03
C LEU A 30 2.49 -3.77 -7.11
N GLN A 31 3.79 -3.99 -6.88
CA GLN A 31 4.83 -3.63 -7.84
C GLN A 31 4.70 -4.42 -9.14
N ARG A 32 4.38 -5.70 -9.04
CA ARG A 32 4.28 -6.58 -10.21
C ARG A 32 3.06 -6.28 -11.07
N LYS A 33 1.91 -6.01 -10.43
CA LYS A 33 0.66 -5.81 -11.16
C LYS A 33 0.48 -4.38 -11.67
N TYR A 34 1.03 -3.43 -10.96
CA TYR A 34 0.84 -2.01 -11.26
C TYR A 34 2.19 -1.32 -11.30
N ALA A 35 2.37 -0.38 -12.20
CA ALA A 35 3.62 0.37 -12.32
C ALA A 35 3.68 1.45 -11.23
N VAL A 36 3.88 1.03 -9.99
CA VAL A 36 3.90 1.91 -8.82
C VAL A 36 5.17 1.70 -8.02
N ALA A 37 5.61 2.75 -7.33
CA ALA A 37 6.66 2.66 -6.33
C ALA A 37 6.00 2.37 -4.99
N VAL A 38 6.46 1.35 -4.27
CA VAL A 38 5.83 0.89 -3.02
C VAL A 38 6.91 0.62 -1.98
N ALA A 39 6.63 1.00 -0.74
CA ALA A 39 7.51 0.69 0.39
C ALA A 39 6.71 0.67 1.69
N GLU A 40 7.24 -0.05 2.68
CA GLU A 40 6.80 0.11 4.05
C GLU A 40 7.40 1.43 4.58
N VAL A 41 6.55 2.36 5.03
CA VAL A 41 6.98 3.73 5.36
C VAL A 41 6.80 4.07 6.84
N GLY A 42 6.19 3.21 7.63
CA GLY A 42 6.03 3.43 9.05
C GLY A 42 5.72 2.14 9.78
N GLY A 43 5.82 2.19 11.11
CA GLY A 43 5.54 1.03 11.94
C GLY A 43 6.53 -0.12 11.82
N GLN A 44 7.74 0.13 11.30
CA GLN A 44 8.70 -0.95 11.02
C GLN A 44 9.08 -1.77 12.25
N ASN A 45 9.05 -1.16 13.43
CA ASN A 45 9.39 -1.85 14.69
C ASN A 45 8.18 -2.45 15.40
N LEU A 46 6.97 -2.32 14.83
CA LEU A 46 5.75 -2.88 15.40
C LEU A 46 5.44 -4.20 14.70
N HIS A 47 5.11 -5.25 15.48
CA HIS A 47 4.87 -6.58 14.91
C HIS A 47 3.53 -6.67 14.18
N ARG A 48 2.49 -6.05 14.74
CA ARG A 48 1.12 -6.20 14.23
C ARG A 48 0.59 -4.99 13.48
N ARG A 49 1.44 -4.00 13.23
CA ARG A 49 1.07 -2.81 12.48
C ARG A 49 2.05 -2.59 11.34
N ALA A 50 1.54 -2.18 10.21
CA ALA A 50 2.37 -1.81 9.07
C ALA A 50 1.74 -0.61 8.36
N GLU A 51 2.59 0.30 7.90
CA GLU A 51 2.16 1.39 7.06
C GLU A 51 2.86 1.26 5.72
N ILE A 52 2.07 1.12 4.65
CA ILE A 52 2.59 0.98 3.29
C ILE A 52 2.24 2.23 2.51
N GLY A 53 3.27 2.85 1.92
CA GLY A 53 3.10 3.98 1.03
C GLY A 53 3.33 3.56 -0.41
N LEU A 54 2.55 4.10 -1.34
CA LEU A 54 2.81 3.93 -2.76
C LEU A 54 2.58 5.22 -3.53
N ALA A 55 3.26 5.32 -4.67
CA ALA A 55 3.13 6.45 -5.57
C ALA A 55 3.00 5.95 -7.00
N ALA A 56 2.10 6.57 -7.75
CA ALA A 56 1.87 6.30 -9.16
C ALA A 56 1.97 7.59 -9.95
N VAL A 57 2.49 7.49 -11.16
CA VAL A 57 2.61 8.62 -12.08
C VAL A 57 1.89 8.28 -13.37
N SER A 58 1.07 9.19 -13.84
CA SER A 58 0.43 9.09 -15.16
C SER A 58 0.09 10.48 -15.66
N GLY A 59 0.20 10.68 -16.97
CA GLY A 59 -0.28 11.89 -17.62
C GLY A 59 -1.79 11.92 -17.80
N ASP A 60 -2.47 10.79 -17.56
CA ASP A 60 -3.92 10.66 -17.68
C ASP A 60 -4.54 10.54 -16.29
N PRO A 61 -5.29 11.56 -15.81
CA PRO A 61 -5.90 11.53 -14.48
C PRO A 61 -6.88 10.36 -14.28
N ALA A 62 -7.62 9.99 -15.32
CA ALA A 62 -8.57 8.88 -15.21
C ALA A 62 -7.84 7.55 -15.04
N HIS A 63 -6.74 7.34 -15.76
CA HIS A 63 -5.91 6.16 -15.61
C HIS A 63 -5.27 6.12 -14.23
N LEU A 64 -4.77 7.25 -13.75
CA LEU A 64 -4.18 7.35 -12.41
C LEU A 64 -5.18 6.94 -11.33
N THR A 65 -6.40 7.47 -11.39
CA THR A 65 -7.46 7.13 -10.44
C THR A 65 -7.77 5.64 -10.48
N ASP A 66 -7.86 5.05 -11.68
CA ASP A 66 -8.11 3.62 -11.83
C ASP A 66 -7.01 2.77 -11.19
N VAL A 67 -5.74 3.13 -11.40
CA VAL A 67 -4.61 2.42 -10.79
C VAL A 67 -4.68 2.49 -9.28
N LEU A 68 -4.95 3.66 -8.71
CA LEU A 68 -5.05 3.82 -7.26
C LEU A 68 -6.22 3.00 -6.69
N ASP A 69 -7.37 2.98 -7.37
CA ASP A 69 -8.52 2.18 -6.96
C ASP A 69 -8.19 0.69 -6.94
N ARG A 70 -7.47 0.21 -7.95
CA ARG A 70 -7.08 -1.19 -8.04
C ARG A 70 -6.09 -1.57 -6.95
N CYS A 71 -5.12 -0.70 -6.65
CA CYS A 71 -4.18 -0.91 -5.55
C CYS A 71 -4.90 -1.02 -4.21
N GLU A 72 -5.84 -0.12 -3.96
CA GLU A 72 -6.61 -0.15 -2.71
C GLU A 72 -7.41 -1.43 -2.58
N ARG A 73 -8.07 -1.87 -3.66
CA ARG A 73 -8.85 -3.11 -3.65
C ARG A 73 -7.97 -4.34 -3.43
N LEU A 74 -6.78 -4.36 -4.01
CA LEU A 74 -5.85 -5.47 -3.81
C LEU A 74 -5.48 -5.63 -2.34
N VAL A 75 -5.13 -4.52 -1.68
CA VAL A 75 -4.76 -4.55 -0.27
C VAL A 75 -5.96 -4.90 0.60
N ALA A 76 -7.13 -4.32 0.33
CA ALA A 76 -8.35 -4.57 1.10
C ALA A 76 -8.82 -6.03 1.00
N ALA A 77 -8.49 -6.71 -0.09
CA ALA A 77 -8.90 -8.10 -0.31
C ALA A 77 -7.97 -9.12 0.36
N ARG A 78 -6.85 -8.69 0.94
CA ARG A 78 -5.89 -9.60 1.57
C ARG A 78 -6.43 -10.09 2.92
N PRO A 79 -6.64 -11.40 3.09
CA PRO A 79 -7.21 -11.92 4.33
C PRO A 79 -6.26 -11.89 5.53
N GLU A 80 -4.94 -11.82 5.30
CA GLU A 80 -3.95 -11.82 6.36
C GLU A 80 -3.78 -10.46 7.04
N VAL A 81 -4.39 -9.39 6.49
CA VAL A 81 -4.33 -8.05 7.06
C VAL A 81 -5.71 -7.42 7.12
N GLU A 82 -5.88 -6.48 8.05
CA GLU A 82 -7.06 -5.63 8.12
C GLU A 82 -6.66 -4.21 7.73
N LEU A 83 -7.34 -3.65 6.75
CA LEU A 83 -7.09 -2.28 6.31
C LEU A 83 -7.79 -1.33 7.28
N LEU A 84 -7.00 -0.66 8.12
CA LEU A 84 -7.53 0.23 9.15
C LEU A 84 -7.88 1.59 8.59
N SER A 85 -7.04 2.13 7.72
CA SER A 85 -7.28 3.42 7.09
C SER A 85 -6.49 3.54 5.80
N VAL A 86 -7.00 4.40 4.91
CA VAL A 86 -6.36 4.73 3.64
C VAL A 86 -6.35 6.24 3.50
N ARG A 87 -5.20 6.78 3.13
CA ARG A 87 -5.08 8.19 2.75
C ARG A 87 -4.69 8.27 1.30
N ARG A 88 -5.42 9.07 0.54
CA ARG A 88 -5.16 9.28 -0.89
C ARG A 88 -4.89 10.74 -1.16
N ARG A 89 -3.85 11.01 -1.95
CA ARG A 89 -3.54 12.35 -2.44
C ARG A 89 -3.31 12.32 -3.94
N LEU A 90 -3.89 13.29 -4.62
CA LEU A 90 -3.63 13.54 -6.04
C LEU A 90 -2.90 14.87 -6.15
N HIS A 91 -1.79 14.86 -6.88
CA HIS A 91 -0.95 16.03 -7.08
C HIS A 91 -0.99 16.42 -8.56
N GLY A 92 -1.44 17.62 -8.85
CA GLY A 92 -1.42 18.17 -10.18
C GLY A 92 -0.16 19.00 -10.46
N ASP A 93 -0.10 19.59 -11.65
CA ASP A 93 1.06 20.37 -12.08
C ASP A 93 1.25 21.65 -11.24
N ASP A 94 0.20 22.12 -10.59
CA ASP A 94 0.20 23.34 -9.78
C ASP A 94 0.49 23.08 -8.30
N ASP A 95 0.72 21.83 -7.92
CA ASP A 95 0.95 21.46 -6.51
C ASP A 95 2.44 21.61 -6.09
#